data_050215c71f3ad22c25f5586482827b5d
#
_entry.id   050215c71f3ad22c25f5586482827b5d
#
_cell.length_a   1.000
_cell.length_b   1.000
_cell.length_c   1.000
_cell.angle_alpha   90.00
_cell.angle_beta   90.00
_cell.angle_gamma   90.00
#
_symmetry.space_group_name_H-M   'P 1'
#
loop_
_entity.id
_entity.type
_entity.pdbx_description
1 polymer ?
#
loop_
_entity_poly.entity_id
_entity_poly.type
_entity_poly.pdbx_seq_one_letter_code
_entity_poly.pdbx_strand_id
1 'polypeptide(L)'
;MAIFSSHLLDATNGSHAGNIDVIIYQIKKNGDKEIFCESKSDDGGRIHKEFNLSDDDTKCEYEMICKTGEYFSEKRTISEINIKFKMEDNNKKYLSLIHI
;
A
#
# COMPACT_ATOMS: atom_id res chain seq x y z
N MET A 1 -12.53 -1.85 13.72
CA MET A 1 -11.37 -1.20 13.08
C MET A 1 -10.86 -2.07 11.94
N ALA A 2 -10.65 -1.48 10.79
CA ALA A 2 -10.09 -2.22 9.64
C ALA A 2 -8.58 -2.34 9.79
N ILE A 3 -8.05 -3.49 9.45
CA ILE A 3 -6.61 -3.75 9.49
C ILE A 3 -6.11 -3.96 8.07
N PHE A 4 -5.15 -3.14 7.66
CA PHE A 4 -4.50 -3.28 6.36
C PHE A 4 -3.08 -3.78 6.58
N SER A 5 -2.74 -4.88 5.93
CA SER A 5 -1.40 -5.46 5.97
C SER A 5 -0.90 -5.72 4.57
N SER A 6 0.37 -5.44 4.33
CA SER A 6 1.02 -5.74 3.06
C SER A 6 2.40 -6.32 3.32
N HIS A 7 2.84 -7.24 2.46
CA HIS A 7 4.17 -7.82 2.52
C HIS A 7 4.83 -7.67 1.16
N LEU A 8 5.91 -6.90 1.12
CA LEU A 8 6.65 -6.64 -0.10
C LEU A 8 7.83 -7.60 -0.20
N LEU A 9 7.92 -8.30 -1.31
CA LEU A 9 8.97 -9.28 -1.57
C LEU A 9 9.76 -8.88 -2.81
N ASP A 10 11.08 -9.04 -2.74
CA ASP A 10 11.95 -8.83 -3.89
C ASP A 10 11.92 -10.10 -4.74
N ALA A 11 11.33 -10.00 -5.94
CA ALA A 11 11.16 -11.15 -6.83
C ALA A 11 12.47 -11.66 -7.43
N THR A 12 13.53 -10.86 -7.39
CA THR A 12 14.82 -11.28 -7.96
C THR A 12 15.58 -12.25 -7.07
N ASN A 13 15.39 -12.16 -5.74
CA ASN A 13 16.13 -12.99 -4.78
C ASN A 13 15.24 -13.67 -3.74
N GLY A 14 13.92 -13.44 -3.79
CA GLY A 14 12.96 -14.03 -2.86
C GLY A 14 13.02 -13.46 -1.44
N SER A 15 13.81 -12.42 -1.20
CA SER A 15 13.91 -11.82 0.13
C SER A 15 12.85 -10.76 0.36
N HIS A 16 12.79 -10.24 1.59
CA HIS A 16 11.87 -9.17 1.95
C HIS A 16 12.36 -7.83 1.40
N ALA A 17 11.42 -7.02 0.90
CA ALA A 17 11.72 -5.68 0.41
C ALA A 17 11.46 -4.66 1.52
N GLY A 18 12.49 -4.35 2.28
CA GLY A 18 12.39 -3.43 3.41
C GLY A 18 12.66 -1.98 3.04
N ASN A 19 12.13 -1.07 3.85
CA ASN A 19 12.34 0.38 3.75
C ASN A 19 11.85 1.00 2.44
N ILE A 20 10.78 0.46 1.87
CA ILE A 20 10.12 1.01 0.69
C ILE A 20 9.07 2.02 1.13
N ASP A 21 9.13 3.22 0.59
CA ASP A 21 8.14 4.25 0.84
C ASP A 21 6.82 3.88 0.15
N VAL A 22 5.73 4.00 0.89
CA VAL A 22 4.40 3.65 0.44
C VAL A 22 3.43 4.78 0.78
N ILE A 23 2.62 5.17 -0.18
CA ILE A 23 1.57 6.16 0.01
C ILE A 23 0.24 5.51 -0.33
N ILE A 24 -0.75 5.68 0.56
CA ILE A 24 -2.11 5.24 0.29
C ILE A 24 -2.97 6.49 0.08
N TYR A 25 -3.57 6.59 -1.10
CA TYR A 25 -4.53 7.64 -1.42
C TYR A 25 -5.95 7.15 -1.25
N GLN A 26 -6.82 8.04 -0.80
CA GLN A 26 -8.26 7.83 -0.83
C GLN A 26 -8.82 8.53 -2.06
N ILE A 27 -9.57 7.82 -2.89
CA ILE A 27 -10.16 8.36 -4.11
C ILE A 27 -11.63 8.65 -3.84
N LYS A 28 -11.99 9.94 -3.91
CA LYS A 28 -13.36 10.39 -3.70
C LYS A 28 -14.23 10.11 -4.91
N LYS A 29 -15.56 10.19 -4.74
CA LYS A 29 -16.51 9.94 -5.82
C LYS A 29 -16.32 10.85 -7.04
N ASN A 30 -15.84 12.07 -6.83
CA ASN A 30 -15.55 13.01 -7.92
C ASN A 30 -14.21 12.76 -8.60
N GLY A 31 -13.46 11.75 -8.16
CA GLY A 31 -12.15 11.40 -8.70
C GLY A 31 -10.98 12.08 -8.02
N ASP A 32 -11.21 12.96 -7.06
CA ASP A 32 -10.13 13.61 -6.31
C ASP A 32 -9.42 12.60 -5.41
N LYS A 33 -8.10 12.72 -5.35
CA LYS A 33 -7.26 11.88 -4.52
C LYS A 33 -6.70 12.69 -3.36
N GLU A 34 -6.81 12.13 -2.16
CA GLU A 34 -6.21 12.71 -0.97
C GLU A 34 -5.29 11.68 -0.32
N ILE A 35 -4.20 12.15 0.28
CA ILE A 35 -3.31 11.26 1.02
C ILE A 35 -4.06 10.75 2.24
N PHE A 36 -4.26 9.44 2.31
CA PHE A 36 -4.92 8.77 3.43
C PHE A 36 -3.91 8.29 4.47
N CYS A 37 -2.76 7.79 4.01
CA CYS A 37 -1.72 7.27 4.87
C CYS A 37 -0.38 7.27 4.14
N GLU A 38 0.68 7.65 4.85
CA GLU A 38 2.05 7.49 4.37
C GLU A 38 2.75 6.50 5.29
N SER A 39 3.54 5.60 4.72
CA SER A 39 4.23 4.58 5.48
C SER A 39 5.51 4.15 4.78
N LYS A 40 6.24 3.27 5.45
CA LYS A 40 7.44 2.65 4.92
C LYS A 40 7.42 1.19 5.36
N SER A 41 7.79 0.27 4.46
CA SER A 41 7.91 -1.13 4.86
C SER A 41 9.03 -1.28 5.88
N ASP A 42 8.84 -2.20 6.83
CA ASP A 42 9.86 -2.50 7.83
C ASP A 42 10.98 -3.38 7.22
N ASP A 43 11.95 -3.79 8.04
CA ASP A 43 13.06 -4.63 7.58
C ASP A 43 12.58 -5.98 7.04
N GLY A 44 11.43 -6.46 7.47
CA GLY A 44 10.81 -7.68 6.95
C GLY A 44 9.92 -7.44 5.72
N GLY A 45 9.91 -6.23 5.17
CA GLY A 45 9.09 -5.89 4.01
C GLY A 45 7.60 -5.72 4.32
N ARG A 46 7.25 -5.60 5.58
CA ARG A 46 5.85 -5.56 6.00
C ARG A 46 5.37 -4.15 6.31
N ILE A 47 4.11 -3.93 5.98
CA ILE A 47 3.37 -2.72 6.33
C ILE A 47 2.13 -3.18 7.09
N HIS A 48 1.88 -2.55 8.23
CA HIS A 48 0.71 -2.85 9.05
C HIS A 48 0.08 -1.53 9.49
N LYS A 49 -1.18 -1.34 9.15
CA LYS A 49 -1.94 -0.14 9.53
C LYS A 49 -3.33 -0.52 10.01
N GLU A 50 -3.79 0.20 11.02
CA GLU A 50 -5.14 0.07 11.54
C GLU A 50 -5.89 1.36 11.25
N PHE A 51 -7.07 1.24 10.65
CA PHE A 51 -7.91 2.38 10.29
C PHE A 51 -9.29 2.26 10.94
N ASN A 52 -9.76 3.35 11.51
CA ASN A 52 -11.14 3.44 11.95
C ASN A 52 -11.93 4.13 10.83
N LEU A 53 -12.51 3.32 9.94
CA LEU A 53 -13.17 3.81 8.74
C LEU A 53 -14.57 4.34 9.07
N SER A 54 -14.88 5.55 8.62
CA SER A 54 -16.24 6.07 8.64
C SER A 54 -17.08 5.42 7.54
N ASP A 55 -18.41 5.64 7.55
CA ASP A 55 -19.28 5.14 6.49
C ASP A 55 -18.85 5.70 5.12
N ASP A 56 -18.43 6.96 5.06
CA ASP A 56 -17.95 7.55 3.82
C ASP A 56 -16.64 6.92 3.38
N ASP A 57 -15.74 6.61 4.31
CA ASP A 57 -14.47 5.95 4.01
C ASP A 57 -14.67 4.57 3.38
N THR A 58 -15.69 3.82 3.83
CA THR A 58 -15.98 2.49 3.29
C THR A 58 -16.53 2.51 1.87
N LYS A 59 -16.96 3.67 1.40
CA LYS A 59 -17.49 3.84 0.03
C LYS A 59 -16.45 4.34 -0.97
N CYS A 60 -15.26 4.69 -0.50
CA CYS A 60 -14.18 5.18 -1.35
C CYS A 60 -13.35 4.05 -1.91
N GLU A 61 -12.71 4.30 -3.05
CA GLU A 61 -11.64 3.45 -3.56
C GLU A 61 -10.31 3.97 -3.03
N TYR A 62 -9.34 3.08 -2.90
CA TYR A 62 -8.01 3.42 -2.41
C TYR A 62 -6.96 3.03 -3.43
N GLU A 63 -5.86 3.76 -3.44
CA GLU A 63 -4.72 3.43 -4.30
C GLU A 63 -3.45 3.45 -3.45
N MET A 64 -2.76 2.31 -3.42
CA MET A 64 -1.45 2.21 -2.79
C MET A 64 -0.37 2.34 -3.84
N ILE A 65 0.58 3.26 -3.60
CA ILE A 65 1.73 3.47 -4.47
C ILE A 65 2.99 3.05 -3.72
N CYS A 66 3.67 2.05 -4.24
CA CYS A 66 4.96 1.59 -3.72
C CYS A 66 6.09 2.20 -4.54
N LYS A 67 6.96 2.96 -3.88
CA LYS A 67 8.08 3.67 -4.53
C LYS A 67 9.27 2.73 -4.74
N THR A 68 9.10 1.76 -5.62
CA THR A 68 10.09 0.70 -5.83
C THR A 68 11.37 1.19 -6.52
N GLY A 69 11.29 2.28 -7.29
CA GLY A 69 12.46 2.86 -7.95
C GLY A 69 13.54 3.33 -6.98
N GLU A 70 13.14 3.75 -5.78
CA GLU A 70 14.08 4.17 -4.74
C GLU A 70 14.72 2.98 -4.01
N TYR A 71 14.06 1.83 -3.99
CA TYR A 71 14.57 0.62 -3.36
C TYR A 71 15.75 0.03 -4.12
N PHE A 72 15.67 0.03 -5.45
CA PHE A 72 16.72 -0.52 -6.31
C PHE A 72 17.75 0.55 -6.61
N SER A 73 19.02 0.29 -6.30
CA SER A 73 20.13 1.18 -6.63
C SER A 73 20.45 1.18 -8.13
N GLU A 74 20.01 0.16 -8.86
CA GLU A 74 20.18 0.04 -10.30
C GLU A 74 18.98 0.66 -11.03
N LYS A 75 19.22 1.11 -12.26
CA LYS A 75 18.13 1.61 -13.10
C LYS A 75 17.15 0.49 -13.42
N ARG A 76 15.90 0.69 -13.06
CA ARG A 76 14.81 -0.24 -13.34
C ARG A 76 13.80 0.43 -14.25
N THR A 77 13.17 -0.38 -15.10
CA THR A 77 12.09 0.10 -15.94
C THR A 77 10.88 0.49 -15.11
N ILE A 78 10.61 -0.25 -14.03
CA ILE A 78 9.47 0.01 -13.14
C ILE A 78 9.95 0.84 -11.96
N SER A 79 9.43 2.07 -11.83
CA SER A 79 9.76 2.98 -10.73
C SER A 79 8.72 2.97 -9.61
N GLU A 80 7.50 2.54 -9.91
CA GLU A 80 6.39 2.48 -8.95
C GLU A 80 5.52 1.28 -9.25
N ILE A 81 4.86 0.78 -8.21
CA ILE A 81 3.78 -0.19 -8.35
C ILE A 81 2.55 0.41 -7.71
N ASN A 82 1.45 0.49 -8.46
CA ASN A 82 0.20 1.07 -8.02
C ASN A 82 -0.87 -0.01 -7.95
N ILE A 83 -1.54 -0.11 -6.82
CA ILE A 83 -2.61 -1.09 -6.60
C ILE A 83 -3.85 -0.36 -6.11
N LYS A 84 -4.97 -0.53 -6.80
CA LYS A 84 -6.25 -0.01 -6.37
C LYS A 84 -7.00 -1.08 -5.59
N PHE A 85 -7.66 -0.68 -4.51
CA PHE A 85 -8.39 -1.61 -3.67
C PHE A 85 -9.52 -0.89 -2.94
N LYS A 86 -10.36 -1.66 -2.28
CA LYS A 86 -11.48 -1.15 -1.48
C LYS A 86 -11.41 -1.71 -0.08
N MET A 87 -11.85 -0.92 0.88
CA MET A 87 -12.02 -1.35 2.27
C MET A 87 -13.46 -1.07 2.67
N GLU A 88 -14.36 -1.97 2.35
CA GLU A 88 -15.80 -1.76 2.49
C GLU A 88 -16.35 -2.10 3.87
N ASP A 89 -15.54 -2.70 4.74
CA ASP A 89 -15.97 -3.14 6.05
C ASP A 89 -14.95 -2.73 7.11
N ASN A 90 -15.37 -1.90 8.07
CA ASN A 90 -14.49 -1.43 9.14
C ASN A 90 -14.04 -2.52 10.10
N ASN A 91 -14.60 -3.73 10.02
CA ASN A 91 -14.28 -4.83 10.93
C ASN A 91 -13.47 -5.95 10.28
N LYS A 92 -12.96 -5.74 9.07
CA LYS A 92 -12.22 -6.76 8.33
C LYS A 92 -10.73 -6.47 8.28
N LYS A 93 -9.97 -7.54 7.99
CA LYS A 93 -8.55 -7.49 7.68
C LYS A 93 -8.37 -7.57 6.18
N TYR A 94 -7.52 -6.71 5.65
CA TYR A 94 -7.19 -6.65 4.23
C TYR A 94 -5.71 -6.96 4.06
N LEU A 95 -5.41 -8.01 3.28
CA LEU A 95 -4.05 -8.48 3.08
C LEU A 95 -3.64 -8.32 1.63
N SER A 96 -2.39 -7.93 1.43
CA SER A 96 -1.79 -7.84 0.11
C SER A 96 -0.40 -8.45 0.13
N LEU A 97 -0.07 -9.22 -0.90
CA LEU A 97 1.26 -9.78 -1.10
C LEU A 97 1.78 -9.29 -2.44
N ILE A 98 2.87 -8.56 -2.42
CA ILE A 98 3.39 -7.88 -3.62
C ILE A 98 4.82 -8.34 -3.88
N HIS A 99 5.06 -8.82 -5.10
CA HIS A 99 6.40 -9.13 -5.60
C HIS A 99 6.89 -7.98 -6.48
N ILE A 100 8.01 -7.42 -6.11
CA ILE A 100 8.61 -6.31 -6.85
C ILE A 100 9.91 -6.70 -7.55
#